data_326bbbfe88e1ee3b973f7ba3d6e517b8
#
_entry.id   326bbbfe88e1ee3b973f7ba3d6e517b8
#
_cell.length_a   1.000
_cell.length_b   1.000
_cell.length_c   1.000
_cell.angle_alpha   90.00
_cell.angle_beta   90.00
_cell.angle_gamma   90.00
#
_symmetry.space_group_name_H-M   'P 1'
#
loop_
_entity.id
_entity.type
_entity.pdbx_description
1 polymer ?
#
loop_
_entity_poly.entity_id
_entity_poly.type
_entity_poly.pdbx_seq_one_letter_code
_entity_poly.pdbx_strand_id
1 'polypeptide(L)'
;MVYFNDIKKEDILKKITTIVAVFMALTCFSCCSSKKTKTEPKQSSEVKQETVISEAKTDTKPKTKSEEVKMSEKTLEALNGKEGVFAVLTTEKGQIVLNLFYKETPMTVANFVGLAEGTLDAAKGEPFYDGLTFHRVIADFMIQGGDPRGNGTGGPGYQFADEFVDGYIFDKPGKLAMANSGTNTNGSQFFITHVPTDWLNYKHTIFGEVVTGQDVVDTVAQGDHIINLKIVRQGADAEKFTVTQESFNKLKSEGEKKAAKFEEEQAAREAKRAEEQLKELTKGCEKSKEGIYYKITEPGTGDKVGKGKMVTVGYCGYLVDGTLFDASKEFHPQGHDPLSFTTGAGQMIPGFDYMVQDMKLGETRTMIIPPALAYGETGYPGVIPGNAYICFDVKVIKF
;
A
#
# COMPACT_ATOMS: atom_id res chain seq x y z
N MET A 1 2.91 -30.20 11.28
CA MET A 1 1.51 -29.83 11.02
C MET A 1 1.34 -28.43 11.61
N VAL A 2 1.55 -27.39 10.80
CA VAL A 2 1.51 -25.98 11.21
C VAL A 2 0.15 -25.45 10.76
N TYR A 3 -0.66 -24.97 11.69
CA TYR A 3 -1.97 -24.38 11.44
C TYR A 3 -1.80 -23.08 10.67
N PHE A 4 -2.32 -23.03 9.44
CA PHE A 4 -2.49 -21.79 8.66
C PHE A 4 -3.71 -21.04 9.18
N ASN A 5 -3.51 -19.82 9.69
CA ASN A 5 -4.58 -18.91 10.02
C ASN A 5 -5.29 -18.44 8.75
N ASP A 6 -6.63 -18.41 8.82
CA ASP A 6 -7.55 -17.99 7.77
C ASP A 6 -7.32 -16.55 7.32
N ILE A 7 -6.52 -16.37 6.28
CA ILE A 7 -6.48 -15.13 5.49
C ILE A 7 -7.74 -15.14 4.61
N LYS A 8 -8.51 -14.04 4.62
CA LYS A 8 -9.79 -13.91 3.93
C LYS A 8 -9.68 -14.35 2.47
N LYS A 9 -10.38 -15.43 2.13
CA LYS A 9 -10.36 -16.15 0.84
C LYS A 9 -10.63 -15.29 -0.40
N GLU A 10 -11.34 -14.16 -0.26
CA GLU A 10 -11.72 -13.31 -1.39
C GLU A 10 -10.59 -12.44 -1.96
N ASP A 11 -9.62 -12.04 -1.15
CA ASP A 11 -8.52 -11.17 -1.62
C ASP A 11 -7.46 -11.96 -2.42
N ILE A 12 -7.28 -13.23 -2.09
CA ILE A 12 -6.39 -14.13 -2.84
C ILE A 12 -6.98 -14.43 -4.21
N LEU A 13 -8.29 -14.66 -4.30
CA LEU A 13 -8.97 -14.97 -5.56
C LEU A 13 -8.91 -13.82 -6.57
N LYS A 14 -9.07 -12.56 -6.13
CA LYS A 14 -8.95 -11.37 -6.99
C LYS A 14 -7.53 -11.18 -7.52
N LYS A 15 -6.51 -11.44 -6.71
CA LYS A 15 -5.09 -11.36 -7.13
C LYS A 15 -4.74 -12.44 -8.13
N ILE A 16 -5.22 -13.67 -7.94
CA ILE A 16 -4.99 -14.82 -8.84
C ILE A 16 -5.63 -14.57 -10.22
N THR A 17 -6.86 -14.03 -10.28
CA THR A 17 -7.55 -13.76 -11.55
C THR A 17 -6.83 -12.70 -12.40
N THR A 18 -6.17 -11.73 -11.78
CA THR A 18 -5.40 -10.69 -12.46
C THR A 18 -4.10 -11.22 -13.07
N ILE A 19 -3.46 -12.20 -12.44
CA ILE A 19 -2.20 -12.81 -12.91
C ILE A 19 -2.43 -13.60 -14.21
N VAL A 20 -3.53 -14.33 -14.33
CA VAL A 20 -3.85 -15.13 -15.53
C VAL A 20 -4.13 -14.25 -16.75
N ALA A 21 -4.77 -13.10 -16.57
CA ALA A 21 -5.04 -12.16 -17.67
C ALA A 21 -3.75 -11.55 -18.27
N VAL A 22 -2.70 -11.39 -17.46
CA VAL A 22 -1.41 -10.83 -17.90
C VAL A 22 -0.55 -11.88 -18.62
N PHE A 23 -0.61 -13.15 -18.22
CA PHE A 23 0.11 -14.22 -18.93
C PHE A 23 -0.44 -14.48 -20.35
N MET A 24 -1.75 -14.31 -20.59
CA MET A 24 -2.34 -14.40 -21.94
C MET A 24 -2.04 -13.18 -22.82
N ALA A 25 -1.79 -12.00 -22.27
CA ALA A 25 -1.51 -10.79 -23.05
C ALA A 25 -0.07 -10.73 -23.60
N LEU A 26 0.89 -11.44 -23.00
CA LEU A 26 2.29 -11.44 -23.40
C LEU A 26 2.62 -12.38 -24.58
N THR A 27 1.68 -13.27 -24.96
CA THR A 27 1.89 -14.22 -26.08
C THR A 27 1.36 -13.74 -27.43
N CYS A 28 0.72 -12.56 -27.53
CA CYS A 28 0.10 -12.06 -28.78
C CYS A 28 0.82 -10.87 -29.45
N PHE A 29 1.99 -10.45 -29.03
CA PHE A 29 2.71 -9.34 -29.68
C PHE A 29 4.02 -9.79 -30.37
N SER A 30 3.89 -10.66 -31.38
CA SER A 30 4.95 -10.82 -32.40
C SER A 30 4.34 -11.36 -33.69
N CYS A 31 3.80 -10.51 -34.50
CA CYS A 31 3.81 -10.57 -35.96
C CYS A 31 2.90 -9.48 -36.55
N CYS A 32 3.42 -8.42 -37.03
CA CYS A 32 3.18 -7.85 -38.34
C CYS A 32 3.90 -6.52 -38.55
N SER A 33 4.89 -6.59 -39.39
CA SER A 33 5.63 -5.43 -39.93
C SER A 33 5.10 -5.07 -41.31
N SER A 34 5.09 -3.76 -41.57
CA SER A 34 5.12 -3.07 -42.87
C SER A 34 3.85 -2.93 -43.71
N LYS A 35 3.37 -1.68 -43.90
CA LYS A 35 3.58 -0.89 -45.13
C LYS A 35 2.95 0.51 -45.03
N LYS A 36 3.77 1.50 -45.37
CA LYS A 36 3.39 2.92 -45.58
C LYS A 36 2.53 3.08 -46.81
N THR A 37 1.51 3.95 -46.76
CA THR A 37 1.14 4.81 -47.90
C THR A 37 0.53 6.13 -47.41
N LYS A 38 1.06 7.22 -47.94
CA LYS A 38 0.59 8.61 -47.83
C LYS A 38 -0.66 8.85 -48.65
N THR A 39 -1.58 9.68 -48.18
CA THR A 39 -2.27 10.71 -48.98
C THR A 39 -3.00 11.72 -48.06
N GLU A 40 -2.72 12.98 -48.21
CA GLU A 40 -3.45 14.18 -47.81
C GLU A 40 -4.32 14.66 -48.98
N PRO A 41 -5.03 15.81 -48.82
CA PRO A 41 -6.29 16.07 -48.08
C PRO A 41 -7.44 16.50 -49.01
N LYS A 42 -8.69 16.58 -48.54
CA LYS A 42 -9.71 17.47 -49.14
C LYS A 42 -10.72 17.98 -48.12
N GLN A 43 -10.98 19.25 -48.31
CA GLN A 43 -11.75 20.29 -47.60
C GLN A 43 -13.29 20.12 -47.68
N SER A 44 -13.90 20.76 -46.67
CA SER A 44 -15.19 21.48 -46.64
C SER A 44 -16.44 20.72 -46.19
N SER A 45 -17.06 21.13 -45.09
CA SER A 45 -18.24 22.04 -45.11
C SER A 45 -18.66 22.43 -43.69
N GLU A 46 -18.85 23.74 -43.51
CA GLU A 46 -19.38 24.40 -42.32
C GLU A 46 -20.82 23.95 -42.03
N VAL A 47 -21.09 23.65 -40.74
CA VAL A 47 -22.44 23.77 -40.18
C VAL A 47 -22.32 24.56 -38.90
N LYS A 48 -22.90 25.74 -38.91
CA LYS A 48 -23.10 26.62 -37.74
C LYS A 48 -24.01 25.90 -36.75
N GLN A 49 -23.58 25.76 -35.54
CA GLN A 49 -24.47 25.52 -34.39
C GLN A 49 -24.22 26.59 -33.32
N GLU A 50 -25.31 27.21 -32.93
CA GLU A 50 -25.39 28.29 -31.95
C GLU A 50 -24.91 27.86 -30.59
N THR A 51 -24.06 28.72 -30.01
CA THR A 51 -23.54 28.60 -28.66
C THR A 51 -24.62 29.05 -27.68
N VAL A 52 -25.23 28.12 -26.98
CA VAL A 52 -26.00 28.44 -25.79
C VAL A 52 -24.98 28.44 -24.61
N ILE A 53 -24.66 29.63 -24.17
CA ILE A 53 -23.84 29.84 -22.96
C ILE A 53 -24.75 29.54 -21.75
N SER A 54 -24.62 28.36 -21.14
CA SER A 54 -25.14 28.13 -19.82
C SER A 54 -24.10 28.63 -18.80
N GLU A 55 -24.44 29.69 -18.11
CA GLU A 55 -23.68 30.21 -16.98
C GLU A 55 -23.50 29.10 -15.91
N ALA A 56 -22.26 28.65 -15.72
CA ALA A 56 -21.88 27.87 -14.58
C ALA A 56 -22.01 28.73 -13.33
N LYS A 57 -22.97 28.41 -12.48
CA LYS A 57 -23.05 28.97 -11.13
C LYS A 57 -21.80 28.58 -10.38
N THR A 58 -20.96 29.56 -10.12
CA THR A 58 -19.92 29.48 -9.10
C THR A 58 -20.61 29.37 -7.76
N ASP A 59 -20.56 28.18 -7.14
CA ASP A 59 -20.90 28.00 -5.75
C ASP A 59 -19.91 28.80 -4.90
N THR A 60 -20.33 29.99 -4.56
CA THR A 60 -19.66 30.82 -3.55
C THR A 60 -19.87 30.17 -2.19
N LYS A 61 -18.77 29.68 -1.62
CA LYS A 61 -18.63 29.27 -0.22
C LYS A 61 -19.37 30.28 0.69
N PRO A 62 -20.34 29.87 1.52
CA PRO A 62 -21.00 30.81 2.41
C PRO A 62 -19.98 31.33 3.44
N LYS A 63 -19.69 32.63 3.40
CA LYS A 63 -18.98 33.33 4.48
C LYS A 63 -19.91 33.44 5.68
N THR A 64 -20.03 32.36 6.45
CA THR A 64 -20.56 32.44 7.81
C THR A 64 -19.45 32.95 8.71
N LYS A 65 -19.69 34.08 9.39
CA LYS A 65 -18.90 34.48 10.56
C LYS A 65 -18.79 33.27 11.47
N SER A 66 -17.56 32.86 11.79
CA SER A 66 -17.31 31.74 12.70
C SER A 66 -17.92 32.10 14.06
N GLU A 67 -19.11 31.56 14.36
CA GLU A 67 -19.51 31.41 15.74
C GLU A 67 -18.45 30.52 16.38
N GLU A 68 -17.91 30.94 17.52
CA GLU A 68 -16.87 30.19 18.24
C GLU A 68 -17.44 28.84 18.64
N VAL A 69 -17.04 27.78 17.96
CA VAL A 69 -17.51 26.41 18.23
C VAL A 69 -17.04 26.02 19.63
N LYS A 70 -17.98 25.88 20.56
CA LYS A 70 -17.69 25.54 21.96
C LYS A 70 -17.35 24.07 22.09
N MET A 71 -16.38 23.76 22.93
CA MET A 71 -16.09 22.37 23.31
C MET A 71 -17.24 21.79 24.13
N SER A 72 -17.62 20.56 23.83
CA SER A 72 -18.63 19.82 24.59
C SER A 72 -18.11 19.46 26.00
N GLU A 73 -19.01 19.16 26.92
CA GLU A 73 -18.63 18.68 28.28
C GLU A 73 -17.76 17.41 28.18
N LYS A 74 -18.13 16.47 27.32
CA LYS A 74 -17.36 15.24 27.04
C LYS A 74 -15.94 15.55 26.57
N THR A 75 -15.77 16.56 25.71
CA THR A 75 -14.45 17.03 25.23
C THR A 75 -13.64 17.64 26.36
N LEU A 76 -14.23 18.52 27.17
CA LEU A 76 -13.56 19.17 28.31
C LEU A 76 -13.12 18.14 29.35
N GLU A 77 -13.96 17.17 29.66
CA GLU A 77 -13.66 16.07 30.59
C GLU A 77 -12.52 15.20 30.05
N ALA A 78 -12.55 14.86 28.76
CA ALA A 78 -11.51 14.06 28.12
C ALA A 78 -10.13 14.72 28.11
N LEU A 79 -10.07 16.06 28.09
CA LEU A 79 -8.84 16.85 28.13
C LEU A 79 -8.37 17.17 29.56
N ASN A 80 -9.25 17.05 30.57
CA ASN A 80 -8.94 17.46 31.93
C ASN A 80 -7.76 16.69 32.51
N GLY A 81 -6.76 17.43 32.99
CA GLY A 81 -5.55 16.88 33.62
C GLY A 81 -4.60 16.15 32.69
N LYS A 82 -4.79 16.21 31.37
CA LYS A 82 -3.88 15.64 30.38
C LYS A 82 -2.88 16.67 29.89
N GLU A 83 -1.63 16.25 29.68
CA GLU A 83 -0.62 17.06 29.03
C GLU A 83 -0.38 16.55 27.61
N GLY A 84 -0.22 17.47 26.65
CA GLY A 84 0.04 17.13 25.24
C GLY A 84 -0.49 18.15 24.26
N VAL A 85 -0.32 17.87 22.99
CA VAL A 85 -0.92 18.59 21.87
C VAL A 85 -2.12 17.77 21.37
N PHE A 86 -3.30 18.39 21.39
CA PHE A 86 -4.54 17.74 21.01
C PHE A 86 -5.17 18.49 19.84
N ALA A 87 -5.92 17.75 19.01
CA ALA A 87 -6.80 18.34 18.03
C ALA A 87 -8.26 17.99 18.38
N VAL A 88 -9.11 19.03 18.44
CA VAL A 88 -10.56 18.87 18.58
C VAL A 88 -11.18 19.08 17.22
N LEU A 89 -11.59 18.00 16.59
CA LEU A 89 -12.24 17.99 15.29
C LEU A 89 -13.74 17.95 15.49
N THR A 90 -14.43 19.01 15.08
CA THR A 90 -15.89 19.15 15.17
C THR A 90 -16.52 18.83 13.83
N THR A 91 -17.51 17.92 13.84
CA THR A 91 -18.30 17.51 12.68
C THR A 91 -19.79 17.73 12.97
N GLU A 92 -20.66 17.53 11.98
CA GLU A 92 -22.12 17.52 12.21
C GLU A 92 -22.57 16.39 13.16
N LYS A 93 -21.74 15.37 13.37
CA LYS A 93 -22.05 14.21 14.24
C LYS A 93 -21.57 14.40 15.69
N GLY A 94 -20.68 15.37 15.92
CA GLY A 94 -20.10 15.61 17.24
C GLY A 94 -18.60 15.95 17.17
N GLN A 95 -17.95 15.87 18.34
CA GLN A 95 -16.53 16.19 18.48
C GLN A 95 -15.69 14.92 18.65
N ILE A 96 -14.55 14.89 17.97
CA ILE A 96 -13.51 13.87 18.07
C ILE A 96 -12.28 14.56 18.66
N VAL A 97 -11.78 14.06 19.78
CA VAL A 97 -10.53 14.52 20.41
C VAL A 97 -9.41 13.59 20.04
N LEU A 98 -8.38 14.14 19.43
CA LEU A 98 -7.19 13.43 18.96
C LEU A 98 -5.98 13.85 19.81
N ASN A 99 -5.23 12.90 20.35
CA ASN A 99 -3.90 13.14 20.90
C ASN A 99 -2.90 13.10 19.75
N LEU A 100 -2.08 14.13 19.58
CA LEU A 100 -1.07 14.22 18.53
C LEU A 100 0.31 13.85 19.10
N PHE A 101 1.02 12.97 18.43
CA PHE A 101 2.32 12.45 18.82
C PHE A 101 3.46 13.43 18.45
N TYR A 102 3.39 14.66 18.97
CA TYR A 102 4.26 15.77 18.57
C TYR A 102 5.74 15.56 18.91
N LYS A 103 6.06 14.67 19.84
CA LYS A 103 7.44 14.33 20.19
C LYS A 103 8.01 13.25 19.28
N GLU A 104 7.18 12.28 18.92
CA GLU A 104 7.55 11.09 18.15
C GLU A 104 7.50 11.32 16.65
N THR A 105 6.48 12.08 16.20
CA THR A 105 6.26 12.44 14.79
C THR A 105 6.17 13.96 14.58
N PRO A 106 7.22 14.72 14.99
CA PRO A 106 7.18 16.18 15.03
C PRO A 106 6.96 16.85 13.68
N MET A 107 7.50 16.28 12.58
CA MET A 107 7.31 16.81 11.23
C MET A 107 5.85 16.69 10.80
N THR A 108 5.26 15.52 10.97
CA THR A 108 3.88 15.22 10.57
C THR A 108 2.89 16.02 11.40
N VAL A 109 3.11 16.08 12.72
CA VAL A 109 2.27 16.90 13.61
C VAL A 109 2.42 18.39 13.30
N ALA A 110 3.63 18.89 13.00
CA ALA A 110 3.82 20.29 12.60
C ALA A 110 3.08 20.61 11.29
N ASN A 111 3.11 19.71 10.30
CA ASN A 111 2.30 19.87 9.08
C ASN A 111 0.81 20.00 9.41
N PHE A 112 0.27 19.04 10.18
CA PHE A 112 -1.14 19.02 10.52
C PHE A 112 -1.57 20.24 11.35
N VAL A 113 -0.82 20.58 12.39
CA VAL A 113 -1.06 21.73 13.27
C VAL A 113 -0.93 23.04 12.50
N GLY A 114 0.12 23.21 11.70
CA GLY A 114 0.36 24.43 10.96
C GLY A 114 -0.67 24.70 9.86
N LEU A 115 -1.20 23.64 9.24
CA LEU A 115 -2.35 23.76 8.33
C LEU A 115 -3.62 24.10 9.10
N ALA A 116 -3.88 23.44 10.24
CA ALA A 116 -5.07 23.69 11.07
C ALA A 116 -5.12 25.13 11.61
N GLU A 117 -3.99 25.69 12.01
CA GLU A 117 -3.87 27.04 12.56
C GLU A 117 -3.65 28.12 11.50
N GLY A 118 -3.49 27.73 10.22
CA GLY A 118 -3.26 28.70 9.15
C GLY A 118 -1.83 29.26 9.10
N THR A 119 -0.88 28.69 9.83
CA THR A 119 0.49 29.23 9.98
C THR A 119 1.46 28.77 8.88
N LEU A 120 1.08 27.78 8.08
CA LEU A 120 1.84 27.38 6.90
C LEU A 120 1.36 28.16 5.67
N ASP A 121 2.27 28.47 4.74
CA ASP A 121 2.00 29.21 3.52
C ASP A 121 0.86 28.60 2.69
N ALA A 122 0.75 27.28 2.67
CA ALA A 122 -0.30 26.55 1.97
C ALA A 122 -1.72 26.86 2.51
N ALA A 123 -1.83 27.22 3.76
CA ALA A 123 -3.09 27.59 4.43
C ALA A 123 -3.48 29.04 4.17
N LYS A 124 -2.57 29.89 3.67
CA LYS A 124 -2.80 31.31 3.32
C LYS A 124 -3.35 32.15 4.46
N GLY A 125 -2.99 31.85 5.71
CA GLY A 125 -3.43 32.54 6.90
C GLY A 125 -4.82 32.17 7.40
N GLU A 126 -5.45 31.13 6.85
CA GLU A 126 -6.78 30.65 7.23
C GLU A 126 -6.72 29.19 7.69
N PRO A 127 -7.59 28.72 8.61
CA PRO A 127 -7.70 27.34 8.98
C PRO A 127 -7.96 26.44 7.77
N PHE A 128 -6.99 25.61 7.40
CA PHE A 128 -7.01 24.84 6.15
C PHE A 128 -8.12 23.78 6.12
N TYR A 129 -8.38 23.14 7.24
CA TYR A 129 -9.30 22.00 7.34
C TYR A 129 -10.77 22.40 7.50
N ASP A 130 -11.05 23.62 7.93
CA ASP A 130 -12.41 24.07 8.20
C ASP A 130 -13.25 24.09 6.92
N GLY A 131 -14.41 23.45 6.98
CA GLY A 131 -15.35 23.29 5.87
C GLY A 131 -14.95 22.25 4.83
N LEU A 132 -13.85 21.49 5.02
CA LEU A 132 -13.53 20.35 4.18
C LEU A 132 -14.44 19.15 4.52
N THR A 133 -14.56 18.22 3.59
CA THR A 133 -15.39 17.02 3.76
C THR A 133 -14.57 15.77 4.05
N PHE A 134 -15.20 14.80 4.67
CA PHE A 134 -14.76 13.41 4.64
C PHE A 134 -15.14 12.82 3.27
N HIS A 135 -14.27 13.02 2.30
CA HIS A 135 -14.54 12.66 0.90
C HIS A 135 -14.52 11.14 0.64
N ARG A 136 -13.98 10.34 1.55
CA ARG A 136 -13.96 8.88 1.45
C ARG A 136 -14.20 8.27 2.83
N VAL A 137 -15.27 7.48 2.94
CA VAL A 137 -15.62 6.72 4.15
C VAL A 137 -15.88 5.28 3.76
N ILE A 138 -15.20 4.35 4.41
CA ILE A 138 -15.40 2.91 4.20
C ILE A 138 -15.71 2.29 5.55
N ALA A 139 -16.90 1.71 5.66
CA ALA A 139 -17.33 1.00 6.86
C ALA A 139 -16.33 -0.11 7.23
N ASP A 140 -16.15 -0.34 8.53
CA ASP A 140 -15.19 -1.32 9.06
C ASP A 140 -13.75 -1.12 8.59
N PHE A 141 -13.41 0.12 8.17
CA PHE A 141 -12.07 0.48 7.78
C PHE A 141 -11.66 1.86 8.32
N MET A 142 -12.09 2.97 7.69
CA MET A 142 -11.66 4.32 8.08
C MET A 142 -12.55 5.43 7.53
N ILE A 143 -12.42 6.63 8.10
CA ILE A 143 -12.87 7.90 7.53
C ILE A 143 -11.65 8.70 7.07
N GLN A 144 -11.69 9.28 5.85
CA GLN A 144 -10.60 10.05 5.24
C GLN A 144 -11.05 11.45 4.85
N GLY A 145 -10.31 12.45 5.30
CA GLY A 145 -10.53 13.87 5.03
C GLY A 145 -9.25 14.62 4.71
N GLY A 146 -9.30 15.97 4.76
CA GLY A 146 -8.13 16.83 4.55
C GLY A 146 -7.79 17.12 3.10
N ASP A 147 -8.67 16.78 2.16
CA ASP A 147 -8.54 17.12 0.74
C ASP A 147 -9.29 18.42 0.40
N PRO A 148 -8.62 19.51 0.01
CA PRO A 148 -9.28 20.76 -0.36
C PRO A 148 -10.13 20.67 -1.65
N ARG A 149 -9.94 19.60 -2.46
CA ARG A 149 -10.77 19.32 -3.66
C ARG A 149 -11.94 18.39 -3.37
N GLY A 150 -11.92 17.67 -2.24
CA GLY A 150 -12.97 16.75 -1.85
C GLY A 150 -13.13 15.51 -2.74
N ASN A 151 -12.11 15.11 -3.49
CA ASN A 151 -12.16 13.98 -4.44
C ASN A 151 -10.95 13.03 -4.35
N GLY A 152 -10.09 13.20 -3.37
CA GLY A 152 -8.90 12.38 -3.13
C GLY A 152 -7.64 12.84 -3.86
N THR A 153 -7.72 13.88 -4.72
CA THR A 153 -6.58 14.34 -5.54
C THR A 153 -5.96 15.66 -5.07
N GLY A 154 -6.54 16.30 -4.08
CA GLY A 154 -6.07 17.56 -3.53
C GLY A 154 -5.05 17.40 -2.41
N GLY A 155 -4.41 18.53 -2.09
CA GLY A 155 -3.41 18.60 -1.04
C GLY A 155 -2.91 20.01 -0.82
N PRO A 156 -1.89 20.23 0.02
CA PRO A 156 -1.37 21.53 0.37
C PRO A 156 -0.44 22.13 -0.68
N GLY A 157 -0.21 21.43 -1.81
CA GLY A 157 0.70 21.87 -2.87
C GLY A 157 2.15 21.40 -2.70
N TYR A 158 2.42 20.59 -1.69
CA TYR A 158 3.71 19.96 -1.45
C TYR A 158 3.51 18.54 -0.89
N GLN A 159 4.60 17.76 -0.88
CA GLN A 159 4.67 16.45 -0.23
C GLN A 159 5.83 16.44 0.77
N PHE A 160 5.76 15.51 1.74
CA PHE A 160 6.82 15.29 2.71
C PHE A 160 6.96 13.79 3.03
N ALA A 161 8.14 13.44 3.58
CA ALA A 161 8.52 12.07 3.84
C ALA A 161 7.65 11.39 4.91
N ASP A 162 7.65 10.07 4.91
CA ASP A 162 7.06 9.27 5.97
C ASP A 162 7.88 9.45 7.27
N GLU A 163 7.19 9.38 8.41
CA GLU A 163 7.78 9.53 9.74
C GLU A 163 7.38 8.33 10.61
N PHE A 164 7.89 7.15 10.21
CA PHE A 164 7.59 5.91 10.92
C PHE A 164 8.32 5.83 12.26
N VAL A 165 7.64 5.29 13.25
CA VAL A 165 8.15 5.05 14.60
C VAL A 165 7.98 3.58 14.94
N ASP A 166 9.04 2.92 15.36
CA ASP A 166 8.99 1.50 15.75
C ASP A 166 7.94 1.29 16.87
N GLY A 167 7.05 0.32 16.64
CA GLY A 167 5.97 0.00 17.55
C GLY A 167 4.68 0.82 17.37
N TYR A 168 4.68 1.86 16.51
CA TYR A 168 3.46 2.58 16.16
C TYR A 168 2.78 1.83 15.02
N ILE A 169 1.82 1.00 15.40
CA ILE A 169 1.12 0.09 14.51
C ILE A 169 -0.41 0.29 14.60
N PHE A 170 -1.12 -0.18 13.58
CA PHE A 170 -2.58 -0.10 13.49
C PHE A 170 -3.26 -1.27 14.24
N ASP A 171 -2.98 -1.42 15.52
CA ASP A 171 -3.39 -2.52 16.40
C ASP A 171 -4.79 -2.35 17.01
N LYS A 172 -5.38 -1.16 16.91
CA LYS A 172 -6.68 -0.82 17.50
C LYS A 172 -7.41 0.24 16.65
N PRO A 173 -8.74 0.44 16.87
CA PRO A 173 -9.49 1.57 16.32
C PRO A 173 -8.89 2.92 16.73
N GLY A 174 -9.23 3.97 15.99
CA GLY A 174 -8.93 5.35 16.35
C GLY A 174 -7.49 5.79 16.07
N LYS A 175 -6.72 5.06 15.28
CA LYS A 175 -5.42 5.54 14.81
C LYS A 175 -5.61 6.67 13.82
N LEU A 176 -4.94 7.81 14.05
CA LEU A 176 -4.86 8.94 13.14
C LEU A 176 -3.58 8.83 12.32
N ALA A 177 -3.71 8.77 11.01
CA ALA A 177 -2.57 8.58 10.11
C ALA A 177 -2.69 9.40 8.83
N MET A 178 -1.55 9.64 8.16
CA MET A 178 -1.50 10.32 6.87
C MET A 178 -1.98 9.40 5.74
N ALA A 179 -2.88 9.92 4.91
CA ALA A 179 -3.16 9.31 3.62
C ALA A 179 -2.05 9.71 2.63
N ASN A 180 -1.61 8.76 1.81
CA ASN A 180 -0.56 8.97 0.81
C ASN A 180 -0.84 8.17 -0.48
N SER A 181 -0.06 8.42 -1.52
CA SER A 181 -0.10 7.69 -2.81
C SER A 181 1.16 6.82 -3.01
N GLY A 182 1.76 6.38 -1.94
CA GLY A 182 3.02 5.63 -1.86
C GLY A 182 4.01 6.31 -0.93
N THR A 183 5.19 5.72 -0.81
CA THR A 183 6.25 6.18 0.10
C THR A 183 6.58 7.65 -0.08
N ASN A 184 6.70 8.39 1.04
CA ASN A 184 7.13 9.80 1.08
C ASN A 184 6.23 10.78 0.30
N THR A 185 4.92 10.48 0.16
CA THR A 185 3.96 11.34 -0.55
C THR A 185 2.89 11.94 0.36
N ASN A 186 3.19 12.14 1.65
CA ASN A 186 2.26 12.73 2.61
C ASN A 186 1.97 14.21 2.26
N GLY A 187 0.74 14.65 2.49
CA GLY A 187 0.29 16.02 2.21
C GLY A 187 -0.60 16.56 3.33
N SER A 188 -1.85 16.92 3.01
CA SER A 188 -2.84 17.35 4.01
C SER A 188 -3.88 16.28 4.33
N GLN A 189 -4.01 15.23 3.51
CA GLN A 189 -5.02 14.21 3.71
C GLN A 189 -4.65 13.28 4.87
N PHE A 190 -5.63 12.99 5.72
CA PHE A 190 -5.48 12.09 6.86
C PHE A 190 -6.67 11.13 6.93
N PHE A 191 -6.52 10.06 7.71
CA PHE A 191 -7.62 9.14 8.01
C PHE A 191 -7.61 8.73 9.48
N ILE A 192 -8.80 8.32 9.98
CA ILE A 192 -8.99 7.77 11.32
C ILE A 192 -9.62 6.39 11.17
N THR A 193 -9.05 5.38 11.82
CA THR A 193 -9.48 3.99 11.66
C THR A 193 -10.71 3.64 12.51
N HIS A 194 -11.61 2.78 11.95
CA HIS A 194 -12.72 2.16 12.67
C HIS A 194 -12.31 0.89 13.41
N VAL A 195 -11.32 0.17 12.87
CA VAL A 195 -10.88 -1.15 13.34
C VAL A 195 -9.35 -1.26 13.25
N PRO A 196 -8.72 -2.28 13.84
CA PRO A 196 -7.32 -2.59 13.56
C PRO A 196 -7.09 -2.82 12.05
N THR A 197 -6.00 -2.26 11.51
CA THR A 197 -5.66 -2.31 10.07
C THR A 197 -4.17 -2.58 9.89
N ASP A 198 -3.71 -3.72 10.40
CA ASP A 198 -2.31 -4.11 10.48
C ASP A 198 -1.57 -4.14 9.12
N TRP A 199 -2.29 -4.36 8.02
CA TRP A 199 -1.75 -4.29 6.65
C TRP A 199 -1.29 -2.89 6.22
N LEU A 200 -1.59 -1.83 7.02
CA LEU A 200 -1.13 -0.45 6.82
C LEU A 200 0.15 -0.12 7.61
N ASN A 201 0.64 -1.05 8.46
CA ASN A 201 1.84 -0.85 9.25
C ASN A 201 3.03 -0.50 8.36
N TYR A 202 3.76 0.57 8.74
CA TYR A 202 4.92 1.11 8.00
C TYR A 202 4.64 1.47 6.52
N LYS A 203 3.36 1.75 6.19
CA LYS A 203 2.94 2.30 4.89
C LYS A 203 2.30 3.67 5.03
N HIS A 204 1.76 3.97 6.22
CA HIS A 204 1.15 5.25 6.55
C HIS A 204 1.67 5.73 7.91
N THR A 205 2.09 6.98 7.98
CA THR A 205 2.58 7.58 9.22
C THR A 205 1.44 7.76 10.21
N ILE A 206 1.49 7.04 11.33
CA ILE A 206 0.59 7.25 12.48
C ILE A 206 1.15 8.43 13.27
N PHE A 207 0.36 9.50 13.41
CA PHE A 207 0.78 10.71 14.12
C PHE A 207 -0.14 11.12 15.25
N GLY A 208 -1.12 10.29 15.58
CA GLY A 208 -2.02 10.49 16.70
C GLY A 208 -3.01 9.35 16.89
N GLU A 209 -3.86 9.52 17.88
CA GLU A 209 -4.95 8.58 18.16
C GLU A 209 -6.14 9.26 18.82
N VAL A 210 -7.33 8.66 18.70
CA VAL A 210 -8.57 9.12 19.33
C VAL A 210 -8.47 8.97 20.84
N VAL A 211 -8.70 10.07 21.57
CA VAL A 211 -8.84 10.10 23.03
C VAL A 211 -10.30 9.88 23.43
N THR A 212 -11.23 10.54 22.72
CA THR A 212 -12.69 10.37 22.88
C THR A 212 -13.38 10.73 21.58
N GLY A 213 -14.58 10.20 21.33
CA GLY A 213 -15.33 10.43 20.11
C GLY A 213 -15.14 9.33 19.06
N GLN A 214 -14.67 8.12 19.42
CA GLN A 214 -14.68 6.99 18.48
C GLN A 214 -16.11 6.68 18.00
N ASP A 215 -17.12 6.82 18.85
CA ASP A 215 -18.53 6.74 18.50
C ASP A 215 -18.94 7.75 17.42
N VAL A 216 -18.32 8.94 17.42
CA VAL A 216 -18.52 9.94 16.36
C VAL A 216 -17.81 9.49 15.07
N VAL A 217 -16.54 9.02 15.17
CA VAL A 217 -15.80 8.48 14.01
C VAL A 217 -16.62 7.40 13.30
N ASP A 218 -17.24 6.50 14.06
CA ASP A 218 -18.01 5.36 13.54
C ASP A 218 -19.35 5.78 12.89
N THR A 219 -19.82 7.03 13.13
CA THR A 219 -21.06 7.56 12.57
C THR A 219 -20.87 8.58 11.45
N VAL A 220 -19.63 9.05 11.21
CA VAL A 220 -19.33 9.95 10.09
C VAL A 220 -19.64 9.28 8.76
N ALA A 221 -20.38 9.97 7.89
CA ALA A 221 -20.70 9.52 6.54
C ALA A 221 -19.87 10.27 5.49
N GLN A 222 -19.75 9.66 4.32
CA GLN A 222 -19.09 10.33 3.20
C GLN A 222 -19.85 11.60 2.80
N GLY A 223 -19.11 12.71 2.73
CA GLY A 223 -19.66 14.04 2.47
C GLY A 223 -19.91 14.88 3.74
N ASP A 224 -19.91 14.30 4.94
CA ASP A 224 -19.98 15.07 6.19
C ASP A 224 -18.78 16.04 6.27
N HIS A 225 -18.98 17.22 6.90
CA HIS A 225 -17.98 18.26 6.94
C HIS A 225 -17.19 18.27 8.24
N ILE A 226 -15.94 18.69 8.11
CA ILE A 226 -15.14 19.21 9.22
C ILE A 226 -15.59 20.65 9.43
N ILE A 227 -16.44 20.88 10.43
CA ILE A 227 -16.95 22.23 10.74
C ILE A 227 -15.81 23.09 11.23
N ASN A 228 -14.97 22.54 12.12
CA ASN A 228 -13.83 23.23 12.72
C ASN A 228 -12.80 22.23 13.22
N LEU A 229 -11.52 22.56 13.10
CA LEU A 229 -10.42 21.80 13.69
C LEU A 229 -9.59 22.73 14.58
N LYS A 230 -9.69 22.58 15.90
CA LYS A 230 -9.02 23.42 16.90
C LYS A 230 -7.86 22.67 17.57
N ILE A 231 -6.70 23.29 17.63
CA ILE A 231 -5.54 22.76 18.36
C ILE A 231 -5.58 23.24 19.81
N VAL A 232 -5.36 22.30 20.73
CA VAL A 232 -5.30 22.54 22.19
C VAL A 232 -3.96 22.05 22.70
N ARG A 233 -3.24 22.91 23.42
CA ARG A 233 -1.95 22.60 24.03
C ARG A 233 -2.11 22.66 25.54
N GLN A 234 -1.68 21.62 26.23
CA GLN A 234 -1.76 21.53 27.69
C GLN A 234 -0.41 21.05 28.25
N GLY A 235 0.12 21.79 29.21
CA GLY A 235 1.43 21.55 29.82
C GLY A 235 2.56 22.30 29.16
N ALA A 236 3.61 22.58 29.95
CA ALA A 236 4.70 23.48 29.58
C ALA A 236 5.48 23.09 28.31
N ASP A 237 5.57 21.80 28.00
CA ASP A 237 6.24 21.33 26.79
C ASP A 237 5.34 21.49 25.56
N ALA A 238 4.05 21.16 25.69
CA ALA A 238 3.09 21.29 24.59
C ALA A 238 2.87 22.76 24.20
N GLU A 239 2.84 23.68 25.18
CA GLU A 239 2.69 25.12 24.92
C GLU A 239 3.85 25.70 24.10
N LYS A 240 5.04 25.11 24.18
CA LYS A 240 6.21 25.50 23.37
C LYS A 240 6.15 24.96 21.93
N PHE A 241 5.30 23.99 21.67
CA PHE A 241 5.14 23.43 20.34
C PHE A 241 4.33 24.38 19.47
N THR A 242 5.00 25.38 18.91
CA THR A 242 4.45 26.36 17.96
C THR A 242 4.97 26.07 16.57
N VAL A 243 4.12 26.26 15.56
CA VAL A 243 4.47 25.94 14.18
C VAL A 243 4.48 27.24 13.34
N THR A 244 5.60 27.46 12.66
CA THR A 244 5.78 28.46 11.62
C THR A 244 6.27 27.76 10.35
N GLN A 245 6.19 28.42 9.20
CA GLN A 245 6.73 27.87 7.95
C GLN A 245 8.22 27.52 8.09
N GLU A 246 9.00 28.35 8.77
CA GLU A 246 10.44 28.10 8.99
C GLU A 246 10.68 26.86 9.87
N SER A 247 9.95 26.74 10.99
CA SER A 247 10.09 25.58 11.88
C SER A 247 9.66 24.28 11.18
N PHE A 248 8.59 24.32 10.37
CA PHE A 248 8.17 23.18 9.57
C PHE A 248 9.23 22.80 8.52
N ASN A 249 9.80 23.77 7.78
CA ASN A 249 10.84 23.48 6.80
C ASN A 249 12.07 22.83 7.44
N LYS A 250 12.45 23.24 8.65
CA LYS A 250 13.53 22.60 9.41
C LYS A 250 13.16 21.16 9.76
N LEU A 251 11.99 20.95 10.36
CA LEU A 251 11.50 19.60 10.72
C LEU A 251 11.39 18.69 9.48
N LYS A 252 10.93 19.24 8.35
CA LYS A 252 10.86 18.50 7.07
C LYS A 252 12.23 18.02 6.62
N SER A 253 13.24 18.89 6.62
CA SER A 253 14.62 18.50 6.27
C SER A 253 15.23 17.46 7.21
N GLU A 254 14.92 17.55 8.50
CA GLU A 254 15.36 16.56 9.51
C GLU A 254 14.60 15.23 9.36
N GLY A 255 13.28 15.30 9.09
CA GLY A 255 12.42 14.14 8.86
C GLY A 255 12.80 13.35 7.62
N GLU A 256 13.11 14.01 6.51
CA GLU A 256 13.60 13.37 5.28
C GLU A 256 14.86 12.54 5.51
N LYS A 257 15.80 13.05 6.33
CA LYS A 257 17.01 12.30 6.71
C LYS A 257 16.70 11.10 7.59
N LYS A 258 15.77 11.26 8.54
CA LYS A 258 15.31 10.16 9.40
C LYS A 258 14.58 9.09 8.60
N ALA A 259 13.73 9.47 7.66
CA ALA A 259 13.02 8.55 6.78
C ALA A 259 13.98 7.71 5.95
N ALA A 260 14.96 8.33 5.30
CA ALA A 260 15.98 7.60 4.53
C ALA A 260 16.76 6.60 5.38
N LYS A 261 17.14 6.98 6.62
CA LYS A 261 17.82 6.08 7.55
C LYS A 261 16.91 4.92 7.99
N PHE A 262 15.63 5.20 8.26
CA PHE A 262 14.66 4.18 8.63
C PHE A 262 14.45 3.16 7.50
N GLU A 263 14.33 3.62 6.26
CA GLU A 263 14.22 2.76 5.08
C GLU A 263 15.46 1.85 4.92
N GLU A 264 16.67 2.40 5.09
CA GLU A 264 17.90 1.63 5.06
C GLU A 264 17.94 0.56 6.16
N GLU A 265 17.58 0.91 7.40
CA GLU A 265 17.52 -0.02 8.52
C GLU A 265 16.47 -1.11 8.33
N GLN A 266 15.28 -0.77 7.80
CA GLN A 266 14.24 -1.76 7.49
C GLN A 266 14.68 -2.71 6.37
N ALA A 267 15.25 -2.17 5.29
CA ALA A 267 15.78 -2.99 4.20
C ALA A 267 16.87 -3.96 4.70
N ALA A 268 17.75 -3.50 5.59
CA ALA A 268 18.77 -4.35 6.20
C ALA A 268 18.17 -5.45 7.10
N ARG A 269 17.13 -5.12 7.90
CA ARG A 269 16.41 -6.10 8.73
C ARG A 269 15.69 -7.14 7.88
N GLU A 270 15.02 -6.71 6.81
CA GLU A 270 14.34 -7.62 5.87
C GLU A 270 15.32 -8.53 5.14
N ALA A 271 16.45 -7.99 4.66
CA ALA A 271 17.50 -8.77 4.01
C ALA A 271 18.08 -9.83 4.96
N LYS A 272 18.36 -9.47 6.22
CA LYS A 272 18.85 -10.42 7.22
C LYS A 272 17.82 -11.50 7.53
N ARG A 273 16.54 -11.14 7.67
CA ARG A 273 15.45 -12.10 7.91
C ARG A 273 15.30 -13.06 6.72
N ALA A 274 15.36 -12.54 5.50
CA ALA A 274 15.31 -13.34 4.28
C ALA A 274 16.50 -14.31 4.18
N GLU A 275 17.69 -13.87 4.57
CA GLU A 275 18.89 -14.74 4.61
C GLU A 275 18.74 -15.86 5.65
N GLU A 276 18.26 -15.55 6.85
CA GLU A 276 18.01 -16.57 7.90
C GLU A 276 16.94 -17.57 7.46
N GLN A 277 15.85 -17.10 6.85
CA GLN A 277 14.80 -17.96 6.30
C GLN A 277 15.33 -18.84 5.16
N LEU A 278 16.08 -18.25 4.23
CA LEU A 278 16.71 -19.01 3.14
C LEU A 278 17.65 -20.10 3.67
N LYS A 279 18.46 -19.79 4.68
CA LYS A 279 19.36 -20.76 5.32
C LYS A 279 18.61 -21.94 5.94
N GLU A 280 17.46 -21.69 6.57
CA GLU A 280 16.65 -22.76 7.14
C GLU A 280 15.96 -23.60 6.04
N LEU A 281 15.41 -22.96 5.02
CA LEU A 281 14.75 -23.63 3.89
C LEU A 281 15.70 -24.48 3.06
N THR A 282 16.96 -24.04 2.89
CA THR A 282 17.98 -24.78 2.14
C THR A 282 18.66 -25.90 2.92
N LYS A 283 18.31 -26.07 4.19
CA LYS A 283 18.88 -27.11 5.06
C LYS A 283 18.50 -28.50 4.55
N GLY A 284 19.53 -29.30 4.20
CA GLY A 284 19.33 -30.62 3.62
C GLY A 284 18.89 -30.64 2.15
N CYS A 285 18.94 -29.51 1.47
CA CYS A 285 18.77 -29.43 0.04
C CYS A 285 20.10 -29.70 -0.70
N GLU A 286 19.99 -30.27 -1.89
CA GLU A 286 21.06 -30.30 -2.87
C GLU A 286 21.13 -28.97 -3.62
N LYS A 287 22.25 -28.66 -4.26
CA LYS A 287 22.41 -27.47 -5.08
C LYS A 287 22.79 -27.85 -6.51
N SER A 288 21.99 -27.37 -7.47
CA SER A 288 22.28 -27.58 -8.89
C SER A 288 23.49 -26.74 -9.36
N LYS A 289 24.03 -27.04 -10.53
CA LYS A 289 25.13 -26.25 -11.14
C LYS A 289 24.72 -24.81 -11.46
N GLU A 290 23.43 -24.54 -11.67
CA GLU A 290 22.85 -23.23 -11.91
C GLU A 290 22.64 -22.44 -10.59
N GLY A 291 22.87 -23.05 -9.44
CA GLY A 291 22.72 -22.41 -8.12
C GLY A 291 21.35 -22.54 -7.49
N ILE A 292 20.46 -23.39 -8.03
CA ILE A 292 19.13 -23.66 -7.50
C ILE A 292 19.26 -24.69 -6.39
N TYR A 293 18.68 -24.42 -5.23
CA TYR A 293 18.56 -25.42 -4.17
C TYR A 293 17.32 -26.27 -4.42
N TYR A 294 17.43 -27.59 -4.17
CA TYR A 294 16.31 -28.51 -4.38
C TYR A 294 16.34 -29.71 -3.44
N LYS A 295 15.16 -30.30 -3.24
CA LYS A 295 14.99 -31.54 -2.49
C LYS A 295 13.93 -32.38 -3.18
N ILE A 296 14.27 -33.63 -3.53
CA ILE A 296 13.31 -34.58 -4.05
C ILE A 296 12.50 -35.10 -2.88
N THR A 297 11.18 -34.87 -2.86
CA THR A 297 10.26 -35.31 -1.81
C THR A 297 9.58 -36.63 -2.17
N GLU A 298 9.32 -36.86 -3.47
CA GLU A 298 8.86 -38.13 -4.01
C GLU A 298 9.71 -38.47 -5.24
N PRO A 299 10.36 -39.66 -5.27
CA PRO A 299 11.16 -40.05 -6.41
C PRO A 299 10.28 -40.35 -7.63
N GLY A 300 10.71 -39.94 -8.80
CA GLY A 300 10.09 -40.26 -10.08
C GLY A 300 10.62 -41.57 -10.68
N THR A 301 10.06 -41.95 -11.82
CA THR A 301 10.44 -43.17 -12.57
C THR A 301 10.84 -42.85 -14.01
N GLY A 302 11.60 -43.73 -14.63
CA GLY A 302 12.03 -43.60 -16.03
C GLY A 302 13.12 -42.56 -16.26
N ASP A 303 13.18 -42.06 -17.49
CA ASP A 303 14.14 -41.04 -17.92
C ASP A 303 13.76 -39.64 -17.46
N LYS A 304 14.70 -38.71 -17.48
CA LYS A 304 14.44 -37.30 -17.23
C LYS A 304 13.58 -36.70 -18.35
N VAL A 305 12.79 -35.68 -18.02
CA VAL A 305 11.97 -34.94 -18.99
C VAL A 305 12.84 -34.47 -20.16
N GLY A 306 13.98 -33.84 -19.87
CA GLY A 306 14.87 -33.30 -20.89
C GLY A 306 14.33 -32.05 -21.58
N LYS A 307 15.10 -31.51 -22.53
CA LYS A 307 14.77 -30.30 -23.29
C LYS A 307 13.87 -30.62 -24.49
N GLY A 308 12.96 -29.69 -24.83
CA GLY A 308 12.09 -29.75 -26.02
C GLY A 308 10.89 -30.69 -25.84
N LYS A 309 10.54 -31.07 -24.64
CA LYS A 309 9.39 -31.93 -24.35
C LYS A 309 8.21 -31.10 -23.89
N MET A 310 7.01 -31.45 -24.37
CA MET A 310 5.78 -30.96 -23.79
C MET A 310 5.53 -31.65 -22.45
N VAL A 311 5.59 -30.90 -21.36
CA VAL A 311 5.42 -31.41 -20.00
C VAL A 311 4.18 -30.79 -19.35
N THR A 312 3.50 -31.55 -18.52
CA THR A 312 2.43 -31.06 -17.62
C THR A 312 2.87 -31.28 -16.18
N VAL A 313 2.84 -30.21 -15.40
CA VAL A 313 3.23 -30.22 -13.99
C VAL A 313 2.13 -29.65 -13.10
N GLY A 314 1.95 -30.24 -11.91
CA GLY A 314 1.32 -29.57 -10.78
C GLY A 314 2.37 -28.73 -10.05
N TYR A 315 1.98 -27.60 -9.47
CA TYR A 315 2.91 -26.72 -8.79
C TYR A 315 2.26 -25.90 -7.67
N CYS A 316 3.11 -25.43 -6.75
CA CYS A 316 2.77 -24.46 -5.72
C CYS A 316 3.95 -23.49 -5.57
N GLY A 317 3.73 -22.20 -5.89
CA GLY A 317 4.74 -21.15 -5.82
C GLY A 317 4.53 -20.25 -4.59
N TYR A 318 5.59 -20.04 -3.80
CA TYR A 318 5.56 -19.24 -2.58
C TYR A 318 6.89 -18.52 -2.33
N LEU A 319 6.84 -17.43 -1.54
CA LEU A 319 8.02 -16.72 -1.10
C LEU A 319 8.73 -17.47 0.04
N VAL A 320 9.94 -17.06 0.39
CA VAL A 320 10.73 -17.67 1.48
C VAL A 320 10.06 -17.57 2.85
N ASP A 321 9.14 -16.64 3.05
CA ASP A 321 8.33 -16.48 4.25
C ASP A 321 7.06 -17.35 4.27
N GLY A 322 6.84 -18.13 3.19
CA GLY A 322 5.68 -18.99 3.01
C GLY A 322 4.48 -18.31 2.36
N THR A 323 4.58 -17.04 1.97
CA THR A 323 3.50 -16.33 1.27
C THR A 323 3.23 -16.96 -0.08
N LEU A 324 2.06 -17.58 -0.24
CA LEU A 324 1.62 -18.20 -1.50
C LEU A 324 1.32 -17.11 -2.54
N PHE A 325 1.83 -17.28 -3.77
CA PHE A 325 1.53 -16.38 -4.87
C PHE A 325 0.85 -17.06 -6.07
N ASP A 326 1.05 -18.37 -6.27
CA ASP A 326 0.40 -19.13 -7.35
C ASP A 326 0.41 -20.62 -7.06
N ALA A 327 -0.63 -21.38 -7.49
CA ALA A 327 -0.70 -22.83 -7.34
C ALA A 327 -1.64 -23.49 -8.33
N SER A 328 -1.37 -24.77 -8.61
CA SER A 328 -2.32 -25.66 -9.31
C SER A 328 -3.20 -26.44 -8.33
N LYS A 329 -4.29 -27.02 -8.83
CA LYS A 329 -5.28 -27.79 -8.04
C LYS A 329 -4.68 -28.99 -7.33
N GLU A 330 -3.56 -29.54 -7.79
CA GLU A 330 -2.83 -30.64 -7.16
C GLU A 330 -2.25 -30.25 -5.80
N PHE A 331 -1.93 -28.97 -5.62
CA PHE A 331 -1.32 -28.46 -4.39
C PHE A 331 -2.24 -27.57 -3.57
N HIS A 332 -3.24 -26.93 -4.23
CA HIS A 332 -4.16 -26.00 -3.55
C HIS A 332 -5.58 -26.13 -4.11
N PRO A 333 -6.62 -26.35 -3.27
CA PRO A 333 -8.00 -26.60 -3.74
C PRO A 333 -8.61 -25.51 -4.64
N GLN A 334 -8.13 -24.28 -4.51
CA GLN A 334 -8.57 -23.11 -5.31
C GLN A 334 -7.57 -22.75 -6.42
N GLY A 335 -6.57 -23.61 -6.68
CA GLY A 335 -5.57 -23.41 -7.70
C GLY A 335 -6.09 -23.56 -9.12
N HIS A 336 -5.21 -23.29 -10.08
CA HIS A 336 -5.47 -23.42 -11.50
C HIS A 336 -5.35 -24.89 -11.97
N ASP A 337 -5.68 -25.15 -13.23
CA ASP A 337 -5.37 -26.43 -13.86
C ASP A 337 -3.85 -26.61 -13.96
N PRO A 338 -3.34 -27.87 -14.00
CA PRO A 338 -1.92 -28.13 -14.15
C PRO A 338 -1.30 -27.37 -15.32
N LEU A 339 -0.10 -26.87 -15.13
CA LEU A 339 0.62 -26.07 -16.11
C LEU A 339 1.24 -26.98 -17.18
N SER A 340 0.96 -26.69 -18.45
CA SER A 340 1.58 -27.39 -19.58
C SER A 340 2.44 -26.43 -20.39
N PHE A 341 3.70 -26.82 -20.63
CA PHE A 341 4.65 -26.02 -21.41
C PHE A 341 5.70 -26.89 -22.11
N THR A 342 6.42 -26.31 -23.09
CA THR A 342 7.56 -26.98 -23.75
C THR A 342 8.86 -26.57 -23.06
N THR A 343 9.56 -27.55 -22.50
CA THR A 343 10.82 -27.33 -21.79
C THR A 343 11.90 -26.75 -22.70
N GLY A 344 12.67 -25.77 -22.21
CA GLY A 344 13.72 -25.11 -22.95
C GLY A 344 13.27 -24.16 -24.05
N ALA A 345 11.96 -23.84 -24.12
CA ALA A 345 11.38 -22.90 -25.09
C ALA A 345 11.25 -21.46 -24.56
N GLY A 346 11.71 -21.18 -23.34
CA GLY A 346 11.63 -19.84 -22.73
C GLY A 346 10.22 -19.41 -22.33
N GLN A 347 9.32 -20.36 -22.12
CA GLN A 347 7.95 -20.08 -21.69
C GLN A 347 7.84 -19.86 -20.18
N MET A 348 8.83 -20.35 -19.42
CA MET A 348 8.89 -20.27 -17.96
C MET A 348 10.12 -19.48 -17.53
N ILE A 349 10.14 -19.06 -16.26
CA ILE A 349 11.37 -18.52 -15.67
C ILE A 349 12.49 -19.54 -15.76
N PRO A 350 13.74 -19.13 -16.01
CA PRO A 350 14.83 -20.05 -16.32
C PRO A 350 15.06 -21.12 -15.26
N GLY A 351 14.96 -20.75 -13.98
CA GLY A 351 15.18 -21.68 -12.87
C GLY A 351 14.14 -22.80 -12.81
N PHE A 352 12.88 -22.49 -13.04
CA PHE A 352 11.80 -23.48 -13.08
C PHE A 352 11.99 -24.45 -14.26
N ASP A 353 12.26 -23.90 -15.46
CA ASP A 353 12.46 -24.70 -16.67
C ASP A 353 13.65 -25.65 -16.54
N TYR A 354 14.81 -25.17 -16.05
CA TYR A 354 16.00 -26.01 -15.82
C TYR A 354 15.73 -27.17 -14.87
N MET A 355 15.00 -26.89 -13.78
CA MET A 355 14.71 -27.93 -12.79
C MET A 355 13.72 -28.96 -13.31
N VAL A 356 12.68 -28.54 -14.05
CA VAL A 356 11.71 -29.49 -14.63
C VAL A 356 12.37 -30.40 -15.69
N GLN A 357 13.32 -29.88 -16.49
CA GLN A 357 14.08 -30.70 -17.43
C GLN A 357 14.86 -31.83 -16.74
N ASP A 358 15.28 -31.61 -15.49
CA ASP A 358 16.05 -32.61 -14.71
C ASP A 358 15.15 -33.60 -13.96
N MET A 359 13.85 -33.33 -13.83
CA MET A 359 12.88 -34.20 -13.13
C MET A 359 12.45 -35.42 -13.95
N LYS A 360 11.88 -36.42 -13.27
CA LYS A 360 11.34 -37.65 -13.86
C LYS A 360 9.82 -37.68 -13.74
N LEU A 361 9.18 -38.59 -14.49
CA LEU A 361 7.73 -38.80 -14.38
C LEU A 361 7.31 -39.19 -12.95
N GLY A 362 6.30 -38.50 -12.40
CA GLY A 362 5.79 -38.69 -11.05
C GLY A 362 6.65 -38.15 -9.93
N GLU A 363 7.83 -37.57 -10.25
CA GLU A 363 8.70 -36.95 -9.26
C GLU A 363 8.03 -35.71 -8.69
N THR A 364 8.10 -35.56 -7.36
CA THR A 364 7.78 -34.32 -6.65
C THR A 364 9.06 -33.74 -6.05
N ARG A 365 9.29 -32.46 -6.30
CA ARG A 365 10.50 -31.74 -5.90
C ARG A 365 10.16 -30.36 -5.35
N THR A 366 10.72 -30.03 -4.19
CA THR A 366 10.80 -28.64 -3.73
C THR A 366 12.05 -28.02 -4.34
N MET A 367 11.91 -26.81 -4.90
CA MET A 367 13.02 -26.02 -5.45
C MET A 367 12.99 -24.59 -4.93
N ILE A 368 14.18 -24.02 -4.67
CA ILE A 368 14.38 -22.65 -4.22
C ILE A 368 15.25 -21.97 -5.26
N ILE A 369 14.64 -21.05 -6.01
CA ILE A 369 15.21 -20.44 -7.21
C ILE A 369 15.75 -19.07 -6.86
N PRO A 370 17.04 -18.77 -7.15
CA PRO A 370 17.61 -17.47 -6.90
C PRO A 370 17.01 -16.40 -7.83
N PRO A 371 17.01 -15.10 -7.41
CA PRO A 371 16.42 -14.00 -8.16
C PRO A 371 16.85 -13.93 -9.63
N ALA A 372 18.12 -14.14 -9.91
CA ALA A 372 18.68 -14.08 -11.27
C ALA A 372 18.10 -15.14 -12.23
N LEU A 373 17.53 -16.23 -11.72
CA LEU A 373 16.85 -17.29 -12.48
C LEU A 373 15.32 -17.25 -12.32
N ALA A 374 14.80 -16.19 -11.68
CA ALA A 374 13.38 -15.95 -11.39
C ALA A 374 12.95 -14.58 -11.93
N TYR A 375 12.58 -13.64 -11.09
CA TYR A 375 12.03 -12.33 -11.45
C TYR A 375 13.04 -11.16 -11.32
N GLY A 376 14.30 -11.46 -10.96
CA GLY A 376 15.41 -10.50 -10.93
C GLY A 376 15.24 -9.36 -9.91
N GLU A 377 15.94 -8.25 -10.20
CA GLU A 377 15.93 -7.05 -9.34
C GLU A 377 14.58 -6.35 -9.28
N THR A 378 13.78 -6.46 -10.33
CA THR A 378 12.48 -5.77 -10.43
C THR A 378 11.38 -6.52 -9.67
N GLY A 379 11.48 -7.86 -9.55
CA GLY A 379 10.41 -8.68 -9.02
C GLY A 379 9.17 -8.70 -9.91
N TYR A 380 8.01 -8.99 -9.31
CA TYR A 380 6.70 -8.86 -9.96
C TYR A 380 5.82 -7.91 -9.11
N PRO A 381 5.46 -6.73 -9.63
CA PRO A 381 4.82 -5.67 -8.84
C PRO A 381 3.60 -6.15 -8.05
N GLY A 382 3.58 -5.85 -6.76
CA GLY A 382 2.48 -6.18 -5.86
C GLY A 382 2.39 -7.66 -5.42
N VAL A 383 3.27 -8.54 -5.93
CA VAL A 383 3.23 -9.99 -5.65
C VAL A 383 4.59 -10.53 -5.23
N ILE A 384 5.65 -10.28 -6.00
CA ILE A 384 6.99 -10.81 -5.73
C ILE A 384 7.96 -9.62 -5.60
N PRO A 385 8.60 -9.44 -4.44
CA PRO A 385 9.59 -8.39 -4.24
C PRO A 385 10.79 -8.52 -5.20
N GLY A 386 11.43 -7.40 -5.50
CA GLY A 386 12.72 -7.42 -6.20
C GLY A 386 13.78 -8.18 -5.41
N ASN A 387 14.67 -8.88 -6.09
CA ASN A 387 15.72 -9.71 -5.50
C ASN A 387 15.22 -10.85 -4.59
N ALA A 388 13.95 -11.25 -4.70
CA ALA A 388 13.40 -12.34 -3.91
C ALA A 388 13.85 -13.72 -4.43
N TYR A 389 14.26 -14.61 -3.53
CA TYR A 389 14.23 -16.04 -3.76
C TYR A 389 12.77 -16.51 -3.79
N ILE A 390 12.44 -17.42 -4.69
CA ILE A 390 11.12 -18.01 -4.78
C ILE A 390 11.20 -19.53 -4.65
N CYS A 391 10.18 -20.08 -4.01
CA CYS A 391 10.08 -21.50 -3.76
C CYS A 391 8.97 -22.11 -4.63
N PHE A 392 9.20 -23.33 -5.11
CA PHE A 392 8.16 -24.12 -5.76
C PHE A 392 8.19 -25.55 -5.27
N ASP A 393 7.02 -26.10 -4.97
CA ASP A 393 6.81 -27.54 -4.97
C ASP A 393 6.24 -27.91 -6.33
N VAL A 394 6.87 -28.85 -7.03
CA VAL A 394 6.51 -29.24 -8.40
C VAL A 394 6.39 -30.75 -8.51
N LYS A 395 5.33 -31.22 -9.17
CA LYS A 395 5.10 -32.62 -9.51
C LYS A 395 4.97 -32.80 -11.03
N VAL A 396 5.79 -33.65 -11.62
CA VAL A 396 5.66 -34.01 -13.05
C VAL A 396 4.51 -34.99 -13.22
N ILE A 397 3.47 -34.57 -13.96
CA ILE A 397 2.26 -35.39 -14.18
C ILE A 397 2.38 -36.21 -15.45
N LYS A 398 2.89 -35.62 -16.53
CA LYS A 398 3.14 -36.29 -17.82
C LYS A 398 4.10 -35.50 -18.71
N PHE A 399 4.75 -36.17 -19.66
CA PHE A 399 5.55 -35.55 -20.74
C PHE A 399 5.73 -36.53 -21.91
#